data_d4346142cc444cc33bbe8739a4f06374
#
_entry.id   d4346142cc444cc33bbe8739a4f06374
#
_cell.length_a   1.000
_cell.length_b   1.000
_cell.length_c   1.000
_cell.angle_alpha   90.00
_cell.angle_beta   90.00
_cell.angle_gamma   90.00
#
_symmetry.space_group_name_H-M   'P 1'
#
loop_
_entity.id
_entity.type
_entity.pdbx_description
1 polymer ?
#
loop_
_entity_poly.entity_id
_entity_poly.type
_entity_poly.pdbx_seq_one_letter_code
_entity_poly.pdbx_strand_id
1 'polypeptide(L)'
;MKETIFTGAAVALVTPFNPDMSVNYEELEKLIEFQITSGTDAIVTCGTTGEAATLTDEEHVKVIEFTVNKVAGRVPVIAGTGSNDTAYAVELSQKAEALGANGLLLVTPYYNKTSQRGLVASFNRIAGSVKIPCIVYNVPSRTGLNILPETYYKLSKTQNIVATKEANHDISALIKTRELCGDDLTVYSGEDTQTLPIASLGGKGVISTFSNIMPKEMHELATASVAGDLKTAQALTFKYLDLMNALFMDVNPIPVKQALNLMGFNCGHCRLPLADMSDEQIAKLKAEMAKHLQLA
;
A
#
# COMPACT_ATOMS: atom_id res chain seq x y z
N MET A 1 0.12 21.61 -11.26
CA MET A 1 0.47 20.18 -11.12
C MET A 1 1.10 19.99 -9.75
N LYS A 2 0.58 19.06 -8.97
CA LYS A 2 1.17 18.73 -7.65
C LYS A 2 2.33 17.76 -7.84
N GLU A 3 3.26 17.78 -6.89
CA GLU A 3 4.42 16.89 -6.93
C GLU A 3 4.00 15.43 -6.71
N THR A 4 4.52 14.52 -7.54
CA THR A 4 4.32 13.08 -7.42
C THR A 4 5.32 12.52 -6.41
N ILE A 5 4.87 11.77 -5.40
CA ILE A 5 5.75 11.24 -4.33
C ILE A 5 6.73 10.20 -4.92
N PHE A 6 6.23 9.33 -5.79
CA PHE A 6 7.02 8.33 -6.52
C PHE A 6 6.34 7.99 -7.85
N THR A 7 7.07 7.32 -8.73
CA THR A 7 6.56 6.69 -9.96
C THR A 7 7.07 5.28 -10.02
N GLY A 8 6.22 4.30 -10.35
CA GLY A 8 6.59 2.88 -10.37
C GLY A 8 5.89 2.07 -9.30
N ALA A 9 6.61 1.24 -8.55
CA ALA A 9 6.05 0.33 -7.56
C ALA A 9 6.51 0.66 -6.14
N ALA A 10 5.58 1.01 -5.26
CA ALA A 10 5.80 1.05 -3.82
C ALA A 10 5.36 -0.28 -3.20
N VAL A 11 6.15 -0.82 -2.27
CA VAL A 11 5.74 -1.97 -1.50
C VAL A 11 4.82 -1.56 -0.35
N ALA A 12 3.65 -2.24 -0.19
CA ALA A 12 2.91 -2.24 1.06
C ALA A 12 3.57 -3.26 1.99
N LEU A 13 4.57 -2.81 2.77
CA LEU A 13 5.46 -3.69 3.50
C LEU A 13 4.74 -4.42 4.64
N VAL A 14 5.00 -5.73 4.79
CA VAL A 14 4.53 -6.49 5.96
C VAL A 14 5.27 -6.06 7.23
N THR A 15 4.64 -6.22 8.38
CA THR A 15 5.29 -6.10 9.69
C THR A 15 5.59 -7.51 10.21
N PRO A 16 6.86 -7.93 10.32
CA PRO A 16 7.20 -9.24 10.87
C PRO A 16 7.05 -9.25 12.38
N PHE A 17 6.63 -10.39 12.94
CA PHE A 17 6.48 -10.60 14.37
C PHE A 17 7.32 -11.77 14.89
N ASN A 18 7.81 -11.64 16.10
CA ASN A 18 8.43 -12.72 16.87
C ASN A 18 7.38 -13.74 17.33
N PRO A 19 7.78 -14.93 17.84
CA PRO A 19 6.83 -15.92 18.38
C PRO A 19 5.98 -15.41 19.56
N ASP A 20 6.45 -14.41 20.30
CA ASP A 20 5.71 -13.74 21.38
C ASP A 20 4.80 -12.60 20.86
N MET A 21 4.67 -12.45 19.56
CA MET A 21 3.92 -11.41 18.86
C MET A 21 4.47 -9.99 19.01
N SER A 22 5.65 -9.79 19.56
CA SER A 22 6.35 -8.50 19.46
C SER A 22 6.85 -8.26 18.03
N VAL A 23 7.06 -7.00 17.65
CA VAL A 23 7.59 -6.66 16.31
C VAL A 23 9.04 -7.16 16.18
N ASN A 24 9.33 -7.90 15.11
CA ASN A 24 10.66 -8.39 14.79
C ASN A 24 11.42 -7.35 13.93
N TYR A 25 12.10 -6.43 14.60
CA TYR A 25 12.84 -5.35 13.93
C TYR A 25 14.05 -5.83 13.13
N GLU A 26 14.69 -6.94 13.54
CA GLU A 26 15.79 -7.54 12.77
C GLU A 26 15.30 -8.03 11.40
N GLU A 27 14.17 -8.71 11.37
CA GLU A 27 13.59 -9.18 10.13
C GLU A 27 12.98 -8.04 9.29
N LEU A 28 12.43 -7.02 9.94
CA LEU A 28 11.96 -5.82 9.26
C LEU A 28 13.10 -5.10 8.52
N GLU A 29 14.30 -5.05 9.11
CA GLU A 29 15.49 -4.52 8.44
C GLU A 29 15.85 -5.32 7.19
N LYS A 30 15.85 -6.65 7.26
CA LYS A 30 16.13 -7.53 6.11
C LYS A 30 15.11 -7.32 4.98
N LEU A 31 13.83 -7.18 5.33
CA LEU A 31 12.78 -6.90 4.35
C LEU A 31 12.97 -5.53 3.68
N ILE A 32 13.32 -4.49 4.44
CA ILE A 32 13.63 -3.16 3.89
C ILE A 32 14.81 -3.23 2.92
N GLU A 33 15.90 -3.89 3.30
CA GLU A 33 17.08 -4.05 2.43
C GLU A 33 16.76 -4.87 1.18
N PHE A 34 15.99 -5.94 1.31
CA PHE A 34 15.51 -6.75 0.18
C PHE A 34 14.74 -5.89 -0.83
N GLN A 35 13.81 -5.04 -0.35
CA GLN A 35 13.04 -4.15 -1.21
C GLN A 35 13.95 -3.14 -1.94
N ILE A 36 14.82 -2.45 -1.22
CA ILE A 36 15.67 -1.39 -1.77
C ILE A 36 16.67 -1.96 -2.77
N THR A 37 17.33 -3.06 -2.44
CA THR A 37 18.31 -3.70 -3.33
C THR A 37 17.68 -4.32 -4.56
N SER A 38 16.39 -4.62 -4.52
CA SER A 38 15.60 -5.14 -5.65
C SER A 38 14.94 -4.04 -6.49
N GLY A 39 15.10 -2.75 -6.14
CA GLY A 39 14.68 -1.63 -6.97
C GLY A 39 13.25 -1.13 -6.71
N THR A 40 12.71 -1.33 -5.49
CA THR A 40 11.42 -0.70 -5.13
C THR A 40 11.51 0.83 -5.22
N ASP A 41 10.44 1.50 -5.65
CA ASP A 41 10.41 2.96 -5.86
C ASP A 41 9.98 3.72 -4.60
N ALA A 42 9.29 3.07 -3.66
CA ALA A 42 8.92 3.63 -2.35
C ALA A 42 8.54 2.50 -1.38
N ILE A 43 8.52 2.80 -0.09
CA ILE A 43 8.09 1.87 0.95
C ILE A 43 6.88 2.47 1.68
N VAL A 44 5.77 1.73 1.72
CA VAL A 44 4.61 2.06 2.55
C VAL A 44 4.65 1.17 3.79
N THR A 45 4.84 1.78 4.96
CA THR A 45 4.86 1.11 6.26
C THR A 45 3.54 1.34 7.01
N CYS A 46 3.17 0.44 7.89
CA CYS A 46 1.95 0.53 8.70
C CYS A 46 0.66 0.75 7.87
N GLY A 47 0.60 0.16 6.67
CA GLY A 47 -0.65 0.03 5.92
C GLY A 47 -1.45 -1.22 6.36
N THR A 48 -2.47 -1.59 5.59
CA THR A 48 -3.27 -2.81 5.82
C THR A 48 -2.38 -4.07 5.82
N THR A 49 -1.48 -4.19 4.84
CA THR A 49 -0.52 -5.29 4.73
C THR A 49 0.49 -5.31 5.89
N GLY A 50 0.80 -4.15 6.46
CA GLY A 50 1.63 -4.00 7.66
C GLY A 50 0.89 -4.21 8.99
N GLU A 51 -0.34 -4.71 8.96
CA GLU A 51 -1.17 -5.03 10.14
C GLU A 51 -1.36 -3.85 11.11
N ALA A 52 -1.43 -2.62 10.59
CA ALA A 52 -1.56 -1.41 11.41
C ALA A 52 -2.70 -1.45 12.43
N ALA A 53 -3.80 -2.18 12.11
CA ALA A 53 -4.98 -2.28 12.99
C ALA A 53 -4.73 -3.05 14.29
N THR A 54 -3.65 -3.82 14.39
CA THR A 54 -3.29 -4.64 15.56
C THR A 54 -1.95 -4.23 16.21
N LEU A 55 -1.32 -3.17 15.70
CA LEU A 55 -0.20 -2.52 16.39
C LEU A 55 -0.73 -1.65 17.53
N THR A 56 -0.05 -1.65 18.67
CA THR A 56 -0.29 -0.61 19.69
C THR A 56 0.19 0.75 19.16
N ASP A 57 -0.22 1.84 19.81
CA ASP A 57 0.21 3.18 19.41
C ASP A 57 1.75 3.33 19.45
N GLU A 58 2.39 2.76 20.45
CA GLU A 58 3.83 2.76 20.61
C GLU A 58 4.52 1.94 19.50
N GLU A 59 3.99 0.76 19.20
CA GLU A 59 4.52 -0.08 18.10
C GLU A 59 4.37 0.60 16.77
N HIS A 60 3.21 1.20 16.49
CA HIS A 60 2.93 1.89 15.24
C HIS A 60 3.93 3.02 14.97
N VAL A 61 4.11 3.88 15.96
CA VAL A 61 5.09 5.00 15.90
C VAL A 61 6.51 4.45 15.74
N LYS A 62 6.88 3.41 16.51
CA LYS A 62 8.22 2.83 16.47
C LYS A 62 8.53 2.11 15.15
N VAL A 63 7.54 1.45 14.52
CA VAL A 63 7.71 0.83 13.19
C VAL A 63 7.94 1.91 12.12
N ILE A 64 7.21 3.05 12.19
CA ILE A 64 7.45 4.18 11.29
C ILE A 64 8.87 4.73 11.49
N GLU A 65 9.26 5.03 12.72
CA GLU A 65 10.60 5.54 13.07
C GLU A 65 11.70 4.60 12.57
N PHE A 66 11.58 3.32 12.87
CA PHE A 66 12.55 2.31 12.45
C PHE A 66 12.66 2.26 10.92
N THR A 67 11.53 2.24 10.21
CA THR A 67 11.51 2.20 8.74
C THR A 67 12.18 3.44 8.14
N VAL A 68 11.84 4.65 8.63
CA VAL A 68 12.45 5.91 8.16
C VAL A 68 13.96 5.88 8.37
N ASN A 69 14.42 5.49 9.56
CA ASN A 69 15.84 5.44 9.91
C ASN A 69 16.61 4.40 9.06
N LYS A 70 16.03 3.22 8.82
CA LYS A 70 16.68 2.17 8.03
C LYS A 70 16.68 2.48 6.55
N VAL A 71 15.62 3.06 6.01
CA VAL A 71 15.60 3.52 4.62
C VAL A 71 16.59 4.65 4.39
N ALA A 72 16.82 5.52 5.36
CA ALA A 72 17.82 6.59 5.34
C ALA A 72 17.78 7.45 4.05
N GLY A 73 16.58 7.78 3.56
CA GLY A 73 16.39 8.62 2.39
C GLY A 73 16.69 7.97 1.03
N ARG A 74 17.01 6.66 0.97
CA ARG A 74 17.29 5.95 -0.29
C ARG A 74 16.09 5.86 -1.22
N VAL A 75 14.87 5.76 -0.65
CA VAL A 75 13.58 5.84 -1.33
C VAL A 75 12.58 6.55 -0.43
N PRO A 76 11.45 7.08 -0.96
CA PRO A 76 10.42 7.66 -0.12
C PRO A 76 9.80 6.63 0.84
N VAL A 77 9.57 7.06 2.10
CA VAL A 77 8.79 6.31 3.10
C VAL A 77 7.43 6.97 3.28
N ILE A 78 6.37 6.19 3.07
CA ILE A 78 4.98 6.61 3.21
C ILE A 78 4.40 5.90 4.43
N ALA A 79 3.97 6.65 5.43
CA ALA A 79 3.40 6.11 6.66
C ALA A 79 1.88 5.97 6.57
N GLY A 80 1.35 4.78 6.87
CA GLY A 80 -0.09 4.57 7.05
C GLY A 80 -0.56 5.16 8.36
N THR A 81 -1.31 6.26 8.32
CA THR A 81 -1.79 6.99 9.50
C THR A 81 -3.30 7.22 9.49
N GLY A 82 -4.00 6.73 8.46
CA GLY A 82 -5.45 6.81 8.39
C GLY A 82 -6.15 6.02 9.49
N SER A 83 -7.22 6.58 10.03
CA SER A 83 -8.06 5.98 11.07
C SER A 83 -9.53 6.33 10.86
N ASN A 84 -10.41 5.57 11.50
CA ASN A 84 -11.83 5.92 11.61
C ASN A 84 -12.10 6.96 12.72
N ASP A 85 -11.09 7.35 13.49
CA ASP A 85 -11.06 8.51 14.37
C ASP A 85 -10.14 9.59 13.74
N THR A 86 -10.75 10.70 13.34
CA THR A 86 -10.03 11.81 12.70
C THR A 86 -9.02 12.48 13.64
N ALA A 87 -9.32 12.56 14.96
CA ALA A 87 -8.41 13.17 15.92
C ALA A 87 -7.16 12.31 16.10
N TYR A 88 -7.32 11.01 16.24
CA TYR A 88 -6.21 10.06 16.29
C TYR A 88 -5.37 10.06 14.99
N ALA A 89 -6.03 10.10 13.82
CA ALA A 89 -5.32 10.19 12.54
C ALA A 89 -4.50 11.48 12.42
N VAL A 90 -4.97 12.62 12.96
CA VAL A 90 -4.21 13.87 13.03
C VAL A 90 -2.96 13.70 13.90
N GLU A 91 -3.12 13.16 15.11
CA GLU A 91 -2.00 12.95 16.04
C GLU A 91 -0.93 12.03 15.44
N LEU A 92 -1.34 10.89 14.89
CA LEU A 92 -0.43 9.92 14.29
C LEU A 92 0.26 10.48 13.04
N SER A 93 -0.45 11.28 12.23
CA SER A 93 0.11 11.95 11.05
C SER A 93 1.18 12.98 11.42
N GLN A 94 0.96 13.76 12.47
CA GLN A 94 1.95 14.71 12.99
C GLN A 94 3.19 13.99 13.55
N LYS A 95 3.01 12.86 14.24
CA LYS A 95 4.13 12.03 14.71
C LYS A 95 4.93 11.48 13.53
N ALA A 96 4.26 10.95 12.50
CA ALA A 96 4.94 10.42 11.31
C ALA A 96 5.72 11.51 10.54
N GLU A 97 5.17 12.71 10.41
CA GLU A 97 5.89 13.86 9.82
C GLU A 97 7.13 14.22 10.65
N ALA A 98 7.00 14.31 11.97
CA ALA A 98 8.10 14.62 12.87
C ALA A 98 9.24 13.57 12.84
N LEU A 99 8.90 12.32 12.55
CA LEU A 99 9.86 11.21 12.38
C LEU A 99 10.53 11.20 10.99
N GLY A 100 10.11 12.08 10.06
CA GLY A 100 10.73 12.21 8.74
C GLY A 100 10.11 11.35 7.65
N ALA A 101 8.86 10.89 7.80
CA ALA A 101 8.11 10.28 6.70
C ALA A 101 7.98 11.25 5.52
N ASN A 102 8.07 10.75 4.29
CA ASN A 102 7.99 11.56 3.07
C ASN A 102 6.54 11.75 2.59
N GLY A 103 5.59 11.00 3.12
CA GLY A 103 4.18 11.08 2.81
C GLY A 103 3.33 10.23 3.74
N LEU A 104 2.01 10.42 3.64
CA LEU A 104 1.03 9.72 4.46
C LEU A 104 0.08 8.93 3.59
N LEU A 105 -0.32 7.74 4.03
CA LEU A 105 -1.41 6.95 3.45
C LEU A 105 -2.62 6.99 4.41
N LEU A 106 -3.73 7.58 3.93
CA LEU A 106 -4.93 7.87 4.71
C LEU A 106 -6.10 7.04 4.20
N VAL A 107 -6.40 5.92 4.85
CA VAL A 107 -7.55 5.07 4.51
C VAL A 107 -8.87 5.78 4.85
N THR A 108 -9.94 5.51 4.07
CA THR A 108 -11.29 5.97 4.41
C THR A 108 -11.73 5.42 5.77
N PRO A 109 -12.52 6.18 6.56
CA PRO A 109 -13.06 5.69 7.82
C PRO A 109 -13.81 4.37 7.63
N TYR A 110 -13.41 3.37 8.37
CA TYR A 110 -14.02 2.03 8.40
C TYR A 110 -14.94 1.92 9.60
N TYR A 111 -15.91 1.00 9.57
CA TYR A 111 -16.86 0.69 10.63
C TYR A 111 -17.89 1.82 10.87
N ASN A 112 -17.50 2.96 11.49
CA ASN A 112 -18.40 4.11 11.73
C ASN A 112 -18.78 4.85 10.45
N LYS A 113 -18.04 4.64 9.34
CA LYS A 113 -18.27 5.26 8.01
C LYS A 113 -18.45 6.79 8.08
N THR A 114 -18.92 7.41 7.01
CA THR A 114 -19.33 8.82 6.97
C THR A 114 -20.00 9.12 5.63
N SER A 115 -20.53 10.34 5.49
CA SER A 115 -21.00 10.88 4.20
C SER A 115 -19.83 11.40 3.36
N GLN A 116 -20.05 11.66 2.07
CA GLN A 116 -19.04 12.28 1.20
C GLN A 116 -18.58 13.66 1.73
N ARG A 117 -19.47 14.41 2.37
CA ARG A 117 -19.09 15.68 3.04
C ARG A 117 -18.19 15.44 4.24
N GLY A 118 -18.45 14.39 5.00
CA GLY A 118 -17.63 13.99 6.13
C GLY A 118 -16.25 13.49 5.69
N LEU A 119 -16.14 12.78 4.57
CA LEU A 119 -14.84 12.43 3.97
C LEU A 119 -14.00 13.66 3.66
N VAL A 120 -14.59 14.66 2.99
CA VAL A 120 -13.89 15.91 2.69
C VAL A 120 -13.46 16.62 3.97
N ALA A 121 -14.33 16.72 4.97
CA ALA A 121 -14.01 17.38 6.23
C ALA A 121 -12.89 16.66 7.00
N SER A 122 -12.97 15.31 7.09
CA SER A 122 -11.98 14.50 7.79
C SER A 122 -10.61 14.55 7.11
N PHE A 123 -10.53 14.27 5.81
CA PHE A 123 -9.25 14.30 5.09
C PHE A 123 -8.62 15.70 5.06
N ASN A 124 -9.42 16.76 4.91
CA ASN A 124 -8.91 18.13 4.97
C ASN A 124 -8.39 18.47 6.37
N ARG A 125 -9.04 17.97 7.43
CA ARG A 125 -8.56 18.17 8.82
C ARG A 125 -7.22 17.49 9.04
N ILE A 126 -7.06 16.25 8.56
CA ILE A 126 -5.80 15.50 8.67
C ILE A 126 -4.71 16.20 7.84
N ALA A 127 -4.98 16.43 6.56
CA ALA A 127 -4.02 17.06 5.65
C ALA A 127 -3.62 18.47 6.13
N GLY A 128 -4.56 19.26 6.65
CA GLY A 128 -4.27 20.60 7.21
C GLY A 128 -3.45 20.59 8.49
N SER A 129 -3.20 19.45 9.12
CA SER A 129 -2.38 19.31 10.33
C SER A 129 -0.90 19.04 10.05
N VAL A 130 -0.53 18.75 8.80
CA VAL A 130 0.81 18.37 8.36
C VAL A 130 1.19 19.15 7.08
N LYS A 131 2.46 19.14 6.74
CA LYS A 131 2.98 19.77 5.50
C LYS A 131 3.33 18.75 4.41
N ILE A 132 3.60 17.49 4.80
CA ILE A 132 4.00 16.45 3.87
C ILE A 132 2.82 15.97 3.02
N PRO A 133 3.09 15.38 1.82
CA PRO A 133 2.06 14.88 0.91
C PRO A 133 1.18 13.79 1.54
N CYS A 134 -0.12 13.83 1.22
CA CYS A 134 -1.11 12.85 1.64
C CYS A 134 -1.66 12.09 0.44
N ILE A 135 -1.74 10.76 0.55
CA ILE A 135 -2.40 9.85 -0.36
C ILE A 135 -3.69 9.39 0.31
N VAL A 136 -4.85 9.71 -0.24
CA VAL A 136 -6.11 9.15 0.25
C VAL A 136 -6.28 7.72 -0.27
N TYR A 137 -6.76 6.80 0.57
CA TYR A 137 -6.88 5.39 0.20
C TYR A 137 -8.34 4.93 0.20
N ASN A 138 -8.80 4.53 -0.98
CA ASN A 138 -10.15 4.05 -1.22
C ASN A 138 -10.15 2.53 -1.39
N VAL A 139 -10.74 1.83 -0.44
CA VAL A 139 -10.85 0.36 -0.43
C VAL A 139 -12.23 -0.10 0.10
N PRO A 140 -13.29 0.08 -0.70
CA PRO A 140 -14.67 -0.16 -0.25
C PRO A 140 -14.94 -1.58 0.23
N SER A 141 -14.22 -2.57 -0.31
CA SER A 141 -14.31 -3.97 0.12
C SER A 141 -13.95 -4.18 1.60
N ARG A 142 -13.11 -3.30 2.17
CA ARG A 142 -12.71 -3.35 3.59
C ARG A 142 -13.46 -2.36 4.46
N THR A 143 -13.70 -1.16 3.95
CA THR A 143 -14.25 -0.06 4.76
C THR A 143 -15.78 0.06 4.63
N GLY A 144 -16.37 -0.51 3.58
CA GLY A 144 -17.78 -0.33 3.24
C GLY A 144 -18.13 1.12 2.87
N LEU A 145 -17.13 1.93 2.51
CA LEU A 145 -17.28 3.33 2.14
C LEU A 145 -16.43 3.62 0.89
N ASN A 146 -17.07 4.13 -0.16
CA ASN A 146 -16.44 4.50 -1.41
C ASN A 146 -16.29 6.02 -1.54
N ILE A 147 -15.17 6.48 -2.06
CA ILE A 147 -14.96 7.90 -2.43
C ILE A 147 -15.49 8.09 -3.85
N LEU A 148 -16.45 9.02 -4.01
CA LEU A 148 -17.03 9.33 -5.31
C LEU A 148 -16.14 10.32 -6.10
N PRO A 149 -16.22 10.34 -7.46
CA PRO A 149 -15.41 11.24 -8.29
C PRO A 149 -15.50 12.72 -7.90
N GLU A 150 -16.69 13.21 -7.57
CA GLU A 150 -16.90 14.61 -7.12
C GLU A 150 -16.25 14.88 -5.76
N THR A 151 -16.11 13.86 -4.93
CA THR A 151 -15.40 13.97 -3.65
C THR A 151 -13.89 14.05 -3.88
N TYR A 152 -13.34 13.23 -4.77
CA TYR A 152 -11.94 13.35 -5.20
C TYR A 152 -11.65 14.75 -5.78
N TYR A 153 -12.55 15.29 -6.62
CA TYR A 153 -12.40 16.65 -7.13
C TYR A 153 -12.29 17.69 -6.01
N LYS A 154 -13.13 17.58 -4.97
CA LYS A 154 -13.04 18.49 -3.81
C LYS A 154 -11.73 18.32 -3.05
N LEU A 155 -11.30 17.08 -2.81
CA LEU A 155 -10.05 16.75 -2.12
C LEU A 155 -8.82 17.21 -2.92
N SER A 156 -8.88 17.12 -4.26
CA SER A 156 -7.78 17.56 -5.12
C SER A 156 -7.49 19.06 -5.03
N LYS A 157 -8.39 19.88 -4.45
CA LYS A 157 -8.15 21.32 -4.22
C LYS A 157 -7.37 21.59 -2.92
N THR A 158 -7.20 20.58 -2.06
CA THR A 158 -6.34 20.70 -0.86
C THR A 158 -4.89 20.47 -1.27
N GLN A 159 -4.01 21.42 -0.92
CA GLN A 159 -2.65 21.52 -1.45
C GLN A 159 -1.84 20.24 -1.30
N ASN A 160 -1.83 19.64 -0.11
CA ASN A 160 -1.03 18.46 0.20
C ASN A 160 -1.78 17.12 0.06
N ILE A 161 -3.04 17.11 -0.35
CA ILE A 161 -3.68 15.87 -0.86
C ILE A 161 -3.27 15.73 -2.32
N VAL A 162 -2.24 14.95 -2.58
CA VAL A 162 -1.58 14.90 -3.89
C VAL A 162 -1.96 13.67 -4.70
N ALA A 163 -2.45 12.61 -4.04
CA ALA A 163 -2.72 11.34 -4.71
C ALA A 163 -3.88 10.56 -4.07
N THR A 164 -4.34 9.56 -4.81
CA THR A 164 -5.17 8.47 -4.28
C THR A 164 -4.52 7.12 -4.54
N LYS A 165 -4.63 6.19 -3.57
CA LYS A 165 -4.48 4.75 -3.77
C LYS A 165 -5.88 4.20 -4.03
N GLU A 166 -6.12 3.74 -5.28
CA GLU A 166 -7.45 3.27 -5.70
C GLU A 166 -7.53 1.75 -5.72
N ALA A 167 -8.44 1.19 -4.94
CA ALA A 167 -8.71 -0.24 -4.84
C ALA A 167 -10.22 -0.54 -4.86
N ASN A 168 -10.97 0.20 -5.68
CA ASN A 168 -12.40 -0.02 -5.90
C ASN A 168 -12.58 -0.60 -7.28
N HIS A 169 -12.23 -1.36 -7.90
CA HIS A 169 -12.45 -2.07 -9.18
C HIS A 169 -13.40 -1.39 -10.22
N ASP A 170 -13.85 -0.14 -9.98
CA ASP A 170 -14.72 0.60 -10.89
C ASP A 170 -13.89 1.53 -11.81
N ILE A 171 -13.50 0.99 -12.94
CA ILE A 171 -12.73 1.75 -13.97
C ILE A 171 -13.54 2.94 -14.49
N SER A 172 -14.88 2.84 -14.58
CA SER A 172 -15.72 3.96 -15.03
C SER A 172 -15.68 5.13 -14.05
N ALA A 173 -15.76 4.85 -12.75
CA ALA A 173 -15.57 5.87 -11.73
C ALA A 173 -14.16 6.47 -11.76
N LEU A 174 -13.13 5.66 -12.04
CA LEU A 174 -11.77 6.15 -12.19
C LEU A 174 -11.61 7.08 -13.38
N ILE A 175 -12.18 6.75 -14.55
CA ILE A 175 -12.20 7.63 -15.74
C ILE A 175 -12.81 8.98 -15.36
N LYS A 176 -13.96 8.99 -14.68
CA LYS A 176 -14.61 10.21 -14.22
C LYS A 176 -13.75 10.99 -13.22
N THR A 177 -13.09 10.31 -12.31
CA THR A 177 -12.14 10.93 -11.37
C THR A 177 -11.00 11.62 -12.12
N ARG A 178 -10.39 10.95 -13.11
CA ARG A 178 -9.32 11.52 -13.93
C ARG A 178 -9.78 12.72 -14.74
N GLU A 179 -10.99 12.67 -15.33
CA GLU A 179 -11.60 13.80 -16.05
C GLU A 179 -11.74 15.03 -15.14
N LEU A 180 -12.24 14.85 -13.92
CA LEU A 180 -12.52 15.93 -12.98
C LEU A 180 -11.26 16.51 -12.32
N CYS A 181 -10.31 15.65 -11.96
CA CYS A 181 -9.14 16.03 -11.17
C CYS A 181 -7.92 16.38 -12.04
N GLY A 182 -7.81 15.80 -13.25
CA GLY A 182 -6.63 15.98 -14.10
C GLY A 182 -5.34 15.67 -13.36
N ASP A 183 -4.36 16.57 -13.47
CA ASP A 183 -3.06 16.43 -12.81
C ASP A 183 -3.02 16.96 -11.36
N ASP A 184 -4.16 17.43 -10.85
CA ASP A 184 -4.26 17.84 -9.44
C ASP A 184 -4.34 16.65 -8.46
N LEU A 185 -4.53 15.41 -8.98
CA LEU A 185 -4.59 14.18 -8.18
C LEU A 185 -3.92 13.03 -8.93
N THR A 186 -2.75 12.60 -8.47
CA THR A 186 -2.08 11.40 -8.94
C THR A 186 -2.88 10.15 -8.53
N VAL A 187 -2.95 9.14 -9.40
CA VAL A 187 -3.57 7.86 -9.08
C VAL A 187 -2.51 6.76 -9.02
N TYR A 188 -2.49 6.04 -7.91
CA TYR A 188 -1.78 4.79 -7.73
C TYR A 188 -2.78 3.64 -7.67
N SER A 189 -2.47 2.53 -8.34
CA SER A 189 -3.25 1.31 -8.13
C SER A 189 -3.09 0.80 -6.69
N GLY A 190 -4.19 0.36 -6.08
CA GLY A 190 -4.19 -0.37 -4.82
C GLY A 190 -4.24 -1.89 -5.01
N GLU A 191 -4.32 -2.34 -6.27
CA GLU A 191 -4.44 -3.73 -6.69
C GLU A 191 -3.37 -4.05 -7.74
N ASP A 192 -2.58 -5.09 -7.51
CA ASP A 192 -1.47 -5.48 -8.38
C ASP A 192 -1.92 -5.75 -9.82
N THR A 193 -3.05 -6.46 -9.98
CA THR A 193 -3.64 -6.81 -11.29
C THR A 193 -4.21 -5.62 -12.06
N GLN A 194 -4.45 -4.49 -11.39
CA GLN A 194 -4.97 -3.28 -12.01
C GLN A 194 -3.89 -2.23 -12.34
N THR A 195 -2.63 -2.57 -12.16
CA THR A 195 -1.51 -1.65 -12.43
C THR A 195 -1.53 -1.14 -13.86
N LEU A 196 -1.61 -2.02 -14.84
CA LEU A 196 -1.65 -1.64 -16.25
C LEU A 196 -2.93 -0.87 -16.64
N PRO A 197 -4.16 -1.32 -16.30
CA PRO A 197 -5.37 -0.55 -16.55
C PRO A 197 -5.34 0.87 -15.97
N ILE A 198 -4.89 1.03 -14.75
CA ILE A 198 -4.81 2.35 -14.08
C ILE A 198 -3.73 3.22 -14.72
N ALA A 199 -2.57 2.66 -15.05
CA ALA A 199 -1.52 3.38 -15.76
C ALA A 199 -1.98 3.88 -17.14
N SER A 200 -2.78 3.09 -17.87
CA SER A 200 -3.34 3.49 -19.18
C SER A 200 -4.26 4.72 -19.10
N LEU A 201 -4.80 5.01 -17.91
CA LEU A 201 -5.58 6.20 -17.60
C LEU A 201 -4.74 7.35 -17.00
N GLY A 202 -3.41 7.26 -17.08
CA GLY A 202 -2.48 8.25 -16.56
C GLY A 202 -2.10 8.08 -15.09
N GLY A 203 -2.37 6.91 -14.49
CA GLY A 203 -1.84 6.53 -13.18
C GLY A 203 -0.31 6.48 -13.18
N LYS A 204 0.31 6.69 -12.02
CA LYS A 204 1.77 6.82 -11.89
C LYS A 204 2.45 5.59 -11.26
N GLY A 205 1.67 4.56 -10.95
CA GLY A 205 2.22 3.33 -10.38
C GLY A 205 1.24 2.59 -9.49
N VAL A 206 1.79 1.82 -8.56
CA VAL A 206 1.04 0.91 -7.68
C VAL A 206 1.60 0.95 -6.25
N ILE A 207 0.73 0.76 -5.26
CA ILE A 207 1.11 0.43 -3.88
C ILE A 207 0.75 -1.04 -3.68
N SER A 208 1.75 -1.89 -3.81
CA SER A 208 1.68 -3.30 -4.16
C SER A 208 1.79 -4.23 -2.95
N THR A 209 1.02 -5.31 -2.95
CA THR A 209 1.20 -6.47 -2.07
C THR A 209 2.21 -7.45 -2.69
N PHE A 210 2.15 -7.67 -3.99
CA PHE A 210 3.04 -8.57 -4.74
C PHE A 210 4.52 -8.15 -4.65
N SER A 211 4.81 -6.86 -4.52
CA SER A 211 6.17 -6.35 -4.30
C SER A 211 6.85 -6.93 -3.07
N ASN A 212 6.12 -7.40 -2.05
CA ASN A 212 6.77 -8.03 -0.89
C ASN A 212 7.62 -9.24 -1.28
N ILE A 213 7.21 -10.01 -2.29
CA ILE A 213 7.88 -11.25 -2.73
C ILE A 213 8.60 -11.12 -4.07
N MET A 214 8.18 -10.19 -4.93
CA MET A 214 8.68 -9.99 -6.29
C MET A 214 8.87 -8.48 -6.57
N PRO A 215 9.73 -7.78 -5.81
CA PRO A 215 9.88 -6.32 -5.93
C PRO A 215 10.40 -5.87 -7.29
N LYS A 216 11.40 -6.55 -7.83
CA LYS A 216 11.98 -6.25 -9.15
C LYS A 216 10.96 -6.37 -10.28
N GLU A 217 10.23 -7.47 -10.31
CA GLU A 217 9.25 -7.78 -11.34
C GLU A 217 8.06 -6.81 -11.29
N MET A 218 7.66 -6.41 -10.07
CA MET A 218 6.60 -5.42 -9.91
C MET A 218 7.06 -4.02 -10.32
N HIS A 219 8.30 -3.65 -10.03
CA HIS A 219 8.93 -2.42 -10.53
C HIS A 219 8.95 -2.41 -12.07
N GLU A 220 9.41 -3.49 -12.70
CA GLU A 220 9.44 -3.62 -14.16
C GLU A 220 8.03 -3.50 -14.77
N LEU A 221 7.03 -4.17 -14.19
CA LEU A 221 5.65 -4.10 -14.65
C LEU A 221 5.09 -2.68 -14.52
N ALA A 222 5.26 -2.05 -13.36
CA ALA A 222 4.76 -0.70 -13.11
C ALA A 222 5.44 0.34 -14.02
N THR A 223 6.75 0.25 -14.19
CA THR A 223 7.53 1.14 -15.05
C THR A 223 7.12 1.00 -16.52
N ALA A 224 7.02 -0.23 -17.04
CA ALA A 224 6.54 -0.48 -18.39
C ALA A 224 5.12 0.05 -18.62
N SER A 225 4.23 -0.16 -17.62
CA SER A 225 2.85 0.34 -17.68
C SER A 225 2.78 1.86 -17.75
N VAL A 226 3.54 2.56 -16.92
CA VAL A 226 3.58 4.04 -16.88
C VAL A 226 4.26 4.62 -18.12
N ALA A 227 5.25 3.93 -18.68
CA ALA A 227 5.93 4.33 -19.93
C ALA A 227 5.07 4.09 -21.18
N GLY A 228 3.95 3.36 -21.07
CA GLY A 228 3.11 3.00 -22.23
C GLY A 228 3.68 1.84 -23.06
N ASP A 229 4.68 1.10 -22.55
CA ASP A 229 5.12 -0.15 -23.16
C ASP A 229 4.12 -1.28 -22.85
N LEU A 230 3.01 -1.23 -23.60
CA LEU A 230 1.90 -2.17 -23.43
C LEU A 230 2.33 -3.62 -23.65
N LYS A 231 3.28 -3.85 -24.57
CA LYS A 231 3.74 -5.22 -24.85
C LYS A 231 4.42 -5.85 -23.65
N THR A 232 5.37 -5.16 -23.05
CA THR A 232 6.08 -5.62 -21.87
C THR A 232 5.15 -5.70 -20.66
N ALA A 233 4.32 -4.66 -20.44
CA ALA A 233 3.39 -4.61 -19.32
C ALA A 233 2.35 -5.75 -19.37
N GLN A 234 1.77 -6.04 -20.54
CA GLN A 234 0.84 -7.18 -20.71
C GLN A 234 1.53 -8.51 -20.48
N ALA A 235 2.73 -8.71 -21.02
CA ALA A 235 3.48 -9.96 -20.85
C ALA A 235 3.76 -10.23 -19.36
N LEU A 236 4.19 -9.22 -18.61
CA LEU A 236 4.45 -9.32 -17.17
C LEU A 236 3.15 -9.53 -16.38
N THR A 237 2.08 -8.80 -16.70
CA THR A 237 0.77 -8.96 -16.06
C THR A 237 0.27 -10.39 -16.21
N PHE A 238 0.28 -10.95 -17.43
CA PHE A 238 -0.20 -12.32 -17.68
C PHE A 238 0.71 -13.37 -17.06
N LYS A 239 2.02 -13.16 -17.07
CA LYS A 239 2.99 -14.07 -16.47
C LYS A 239 2.77 -14.25 -14.96
N TYR A 240 2.44 -13.16 -14.24
CA TYR A 240 2.35 -13.18 -12.78
C TYR A 240 0.91 -13.14 -12.26
N LEU A 241 -0.11 -13.15 -13.12
CA LEU A 241 -1.52 -13.00 -12.75
C LEU A 241 -1.96 -14.01 -11.68
N ASP A 242 -1.63 -15.29 -11.88
CA ASP A 242 -2.03 -16.35 -10.95
C ASP A 242 -1.34 -16.20 -9.59
N LEU A 243 -0.06 -15.79 -9.58
CA LEU A 243 0.67 -15.54 -8.33
C LEU A 243 0.14 -14.30 -7.61
N MET A 244 -0.17 -13.21 -8.34
CA MET A 244 -0.83 -12.03 -7.75
C MET A 244 -2.17 -12.41 -7.11
N ASN A 245 -2.98 -13.22 -7.79
CA ASN A 245 -4.26 -13.70 -7.25
C ASN A 245 -4.07 -14.64 -6.05
N ALA A 246 -3.03 -15.47 -6.06
CA ALA A 246 -2.73 -16.39 -4.96
C ALA A 246 -2.42 -15.66 -3.66
N LEU A 247 -1.86 -14.45 -3.71
CA LEU A 247 -1.63 -13.61 -2.53
C LEU A 247 -2.91 -13.04 -1.91
N PHE A 248 -4.05 -13.24 -2.57
CA PHE A 248 -5.38 -12.84 -2.11
C PHE A 248 -6.35 -14.02 -2.00
N MET A 249 -5.83 -15.28 -2.00
CA MET A 249 -6.67 -16.47 -1.78
C MET A 249 -7.24 -16.55 -0.35
N ASP A 250 -6.68 -15.76 0.56
CA ASP A 250 -7.18 -15.49 1.90
C ASP A 250 -7.01 -13.98 2.17
N VAL A 251 -7.45 -13.53 3.33
CA VAL A 251 -7.39 -12.09 3.70
C VAL A 251 -5.94 -11.62 3.74
N ASN A 252 -5.60 -10.63 2.90
CA ASN A 252 -4.30 -9.98 2.95
C ASN A 252 -4.10 -9.29 4.33
N PRO A 253 -2.97 -9.53 5.06
CA PRO A 253 -1.68 -10.03 4.59
C PRO A 253 -1.39 -11.52 4.85
N ILE A 254 -2.35 -12.35 5.17
CA ILE A 254 -2.12 -13.75 5.55
C ILE A 254 -1.30 -14.48 4.47
N PRO A 255 -1.70 -14.52 3.16
CA PRO A 255 -0.93 -15.24 2.15
C PRO A 255 0.44 -14.63 1.86
N VAL A 256 0.58 -13.30 1.82
CA VAL A 256 1.87 -12.68 1.50
C VAL A 256 2.89 -12.89 2.62
N LYS A 257 2.45 -12.90 3.87
CA LYS A 257 3.33 -13.18 5.02
C LYS A 257 3.77 -14.64 5.02
N GLN A 258 2.85 -15.57 4.73
CA GLN A 258 3.17 -16.98 4.52
C GLN A 258 4.13 -17.17 3.32
N ALA A 259 3.95 -16.44 2.24
CA ALA A 259 4.84 -16.49 1.08
C ALA A 259 6.28 -16.07 1.43
N LEU A 260 6.44 -14.99 2.19
CA LEU A 260 7.75 -14.56 2.70
C LEU A 260 8.40 -15.62 3.60
N ASN A 261 7.63 -16.27 4.47
CA ASN A 261 8.14 -17.38 5.28
C ASN A 261 8.62 -18.57 4.40
N LEU A 262 7.89 -18.89 3.31
CA LEU A 262 8.29 -19.90 2.34
C LEU A 262 9.55 -19.51 1.54
N MET A 263 9.88 -18.24 1.44
CA MET A 263 11.12 -17.72 0.85
C MET A 263 12.30 -17.73 1.83
N GLY A 264 12.09 -18.10 3.09
CA GLY A 264 13.11 -18.15 4.13
C GLY A 264 13.25 -16.90 4.99
N PHE A 265 12.35 -15.92 4.84
CA PHE A 265 12.22 -14.82 5.80
C PHE A 265 11.51 -15.30 7.07
N ASN A 266 11.84 -14.70 8.20
CA ASN A 266 11.21 -15.03 9.49
C ASN A 266 10.14 -13.98 9.85
N CYS A 267 9.07 -13.90 9.04
CA CYS A 267 8.01 -12.91 9.25
C CYS A 267 7.03 -13.28 10.38
N GLY A 268 7.07 -14.54 10.84
CA GLY A 268 6.18 -15.04 11.89
C GLY A 268 4.73 -15.16 11.41
N HIS A 269 3.81 -15.16 12.36
CA HIS A 269 2.37 -15.25 12.13
C HIS A 269 1.73 -13.88 12.07
N CYS A 270 0.51 -13.79 11.53
CA CYS A 270 -0.33 -12.60 11.69
C CYS A 270 -0.89 -12.53 13.12
N ARG A 271 -1.17 -11.32 13.60
CA ARG A 271 -1.92 -11.14 14.85
C ARG A 271 -3.41 -11.41 14.63
N LEU A 272 -4.07 -12.02 15.62
CA LEU A 272 -5.52 -12.16 15.58
C LEU A 272 -6.20 -10.78 15.42
N PRO A 273 -7.30 -10.68 14.64
CA PRO A 273 -8.18 -11.78 14.20
C PRO A 273 -7.73 -12.52 12.94
N LEU A 274 -6.56 -12.20 12.37
CA LEU A 274 -6.03 -12.87 11.19
C LEU A 274 -5.40 -14.21 11.61
N ALA A 275 -6.02 -15.31 11.17
CA ALA A 275 -5.54 -16.67 11.44
C ALA A 275 -4.63 -17.17 10.33
N ASP A 276 -3.81 -18.16 10.63
CA ASP A 276 -2.92 -18.77 9.65
C ASP A 276 -3.70 -19.50 8.53
N MET A 277 -3.06 -19.62 7.38
CA MET A 277 -3.57 -20.42 6.27
C MET A 277 -3.68 -21.90 6.65
N SER A 278 -4.67 -22.61 6.07
CA SER A 278 -4.72 -24.06 6.16
C SER A 278 -3.58 -24.71 5.36
N ASP A 279 -3.24 -25.95 5.70
CA ASP A 279 -2.21 -26.73 4.97
C ASP A 279 -2.52 -26.83 3.48
N GLU A 280 -3.80 -26.95 3.10
CA GLU A 280 -4.25 -26.98 1.70
C GLU A 280 -3.97 -25.63 0.99
N GLN A 281 -4.26 -24.52 1.65
CA GLN A 281 -3.97 -23.19 1.11
C GLN A 281 -2.46 -22.96 0.98
N ILE A 282 -1.67 -23.36 1.98
CA ILE A 282 -0.20 -23.28 1.94
C ILE A 282 0.36 -24.10 0.77
N ALA A 283 -0.14 -25.33 0.57
CA ALA A 283 0.28 -26.18 -0.54
C ALA A 283 -0.03 -25.53 -1.91
N LYS A 284 -1.20 -24.90 -2.07
CA LYS A 284 -1.58 -24.17 -3.29
C LYS A 284 -0.69 -22.96 -3.52
N LEU A 285 -0.47 -22.17 -2.49
CA LEU A 285 0.43 -20.99 -2.56
C LEU A 285 1.85 -21.39 -2.94
N LYS A 286 2.39 -22.42 -2.29
CA LYS A 286 3.72 -22.96 -2.57
C LYS A 286 3.84 -23.47 -4.01
N ALA A 287 2.84 -24.18 -4.52
CA ALA A 287 2.81 -24.65 -5.90
C ALA A 287 2.78 -23.50 -6.91
N GLU A 288 2.06 -22.40 -6.60
CA GLU A 288 2.04 -21.23 -7.47
C GLU A 288 3.37 -20.49 -7.45
N MET A 289 3.94 -20.26 -6.26
CA MET A 289 5.24 -19.61 -6.09
C MET A 289 6.36 -20.37 -6.82
N ALA A 290 6.36 -21.70 -6.77
CA ALA A 290 7.40 -22.55 -7.39
C ALA A 290 7.48 -22.41 -8.93
N LYS A 291 6.47 -21.85 -9.58
CA LYS A 291 6.51 -21.54 -11.03
C LYS A 291 7.42 -20.33 -11.33
N HIS A 292 7.70 -19.47 -10.34
CA HIS A 292 8.34 -18.19 -10.52
C HIS A 292 9.55 -17.95 -9.60
N LEU A 293 9.61 -18.63 -8.45
CA LEU A 293 10.58 -18.44 -7.38
C LEU A 293 11.25 -19.76 -7.00
N GLN A 294 12.53 -19.70 -6.62
CA GLN A 294 13.16 -20.79 -5.89
C GLN A 294 12.78 -20.63 -4.41
N LEU A 295 12.16 -21.65 -3.87
CA LEU A 295 11.75 -21.70 -2.46
C LEU A 295 12.84 -22.35 -1.62
N ALA A 296 12.93 -21.92 -0.34
CA ALA A 296 13.89 -22.46 0.63
C ALA A 296 13.60 -23.91 1.03
#